data_d7f3aef5dbe8399a745fa79531bdb9c9
#
_entry.id   d7f3aef5dbe8399a745fa79531bdb9c9
#
_cell.length_a   1.000
_cell.length_b   1.000
_cell.length_c   1.000
_cell.angle_alpha   90.00
_cell.angle_beta   90.00
_cell.angle_gamma   90.00
#
_symmetry.space_group_name_H-M   'P 1'
#
loop_
_entity.id
_entity.type
_entity.pdbx_description
1 polymer ?
#
loop_
_entity_poly.entity_id
_entity_poly.type
_entity_poly.pdbx_seq_one_letter_code
_entity_poly.pdbx_strand_id
1 'polypeptide(L)'
;MRRRNGRGGPWSVDVTDFTKEILTLALKKNLKIATSGPRRKSQLLAINSKLNIVPIRGNIQTRINKIEAENLDGLIVAKAALNRLEIVYPNMYTFSENQMLPAAAQGAIGIEVNSTELESDIGNLLKLINDQSTYQATEIERKVVASLEGNCLSPISA
;
A
#
# COMPACT_ATOMS: atom_id res chain seq x y z
N MET A 1 9.35 12.39 3.22
CA MET A 1 10.53 11.51 3.12
C MET A 1 11.72 12.35 2.74
N ARG A 2 12.74 12.47 3.60
CA ARG A 2 13.89 13.35 3.35
C ARG A 2 14.95 12.68 2.48
N ARG A 3 15.64 13.48 1.69
CA ARG A 3 16.84 13.04 0.96
C ARG A 3 17.98 12.83 1.95
N ARG A 4 18.61 11.66 1.92
CA ARG A 4 19.87 11.45 2.62
C ARG A 4 21.01 12.11 1.84
N ASN A 5 21.80 12.94 2.52
CA ASN A 5 23.03 13.57 1.98
C ASN A 5 22.83 14.43 0.71
N GLY A 6 21.72 15.18 0.63
CA GLY A 6 21.46 16.05 -0.52
C GLY A 6 21.23 15.33 -1.85
N ARG A 7 21.36 14.02 -1.89
CA ARG A 7 20.98 13.15 -3.02
C ARG A 7 19.64 12.52 -2.72
N GLY A 8 18.77 12.42 -3.72
CA GLY A 8 17.50 11.75 -3.57
C GLY A 8 17.68 10.38 -2.91
N GLY A 9 16.92 10.13 -1.84
CA GLY A 9 16.78 8.77 -1.34
C GLY A 9 16.18 7.87 -2.43
N PRO A 10 16.12 6.54 -2.22
CA PRO A 10 15.55 5.60 -3.20
C PRO A 10 14.13 5.94 -3.67
N TRP A 11 13.49 6.91 -3.03
CA TRP A 11 12.13 7.40 -3.31
C TRP A 11 12.08 8.68 -4.15
N SER A 12 13.20 9.34 -4.40
CA SER A 12 13.28 10.59 -5.17
C SER A 12 13.77 10.39 -6.59
N VAL A 13 13.57 9.23 -7.09
CA VAL A 13 14.06 8.85 -8.41
C VAL A 13 13.11 9.37 -9.47
N ASP A 14 13.68 9.88 -10.55
CA ASP A 14 12.96 10.29 -11.73
C ASP A 14 12.12 9.11 -12.26
N VAL A 15 10.84 9.36 -12.45
CA VAL A 15 9.77 8.35 -12.61
C VAL A 15 10.02 7.37 -13.77
N THR A 16 10.88 7.72 -14.71
CA THR A 16 11.15 6.94 -15.92
C THR A 16 12.06 5.71 -15.70
N ASP A 17 12.86 5.68 -14.63
CA ASP A 17 13.85 4.60 -14.39
C ASP A 17 13.78 3.98 -12.98
N PHE A 18 12.70 4.23 -12.23
CA PHE A 18 12.57 3.82 -10.82
C PHE A 18 12.80 2.32 -10.60
N THR A 19 12.22 1.46 -11.44
CA THR A 19 12.39 0.00 -11.31
C THR A 19 13.85 -0.39 -11.46
N LYS A 20 14.55 0.24 -12.39
CA LYS A 20 15.97 -0.02 -12.71
C LYS A 20 16.89 0.54 -11.63
N GLU A 21 16.58 1.72 -11.07
CA GLU A 21 17.38 2.32 -9.99
C GLU A 21 17.17 1.66 -8.64
N ILE A 22 15.95 1.30 -8.25
CA ILE A 22 15.72 0.49 -7.04
C ILE A 22 16.40 -0.86 -7.14
N LEU A 23 16.29 -1.54 -8.28
CA LEU A 23 17.01 -2.78 -8.52
C LEU A 23 18.53 -2.58 -8.40
N THR A 24 19.04 -1.50 -8.99
CA THR A 24 20.48 -1.19 -8.97
C THR A 24 20.97 -0.80 -7.57
N LEU A 25 20.21 0.04 -6.84
CA LEU A 25 20.56 0.45 -5.48
C LEU A 25 20.41 -0.69 -4.47
N ALA A 26 19.37 -1.51 -4.60
CA ALA A 26 19.16 -2.66 -3.74
C ALA A 26 20.22 -3.75 -3.95
N LEU A 27 20.63 -3.98 -5.18
CA LEU A 27 21.75 -4.88 -5.49
C LEU A 27 23.08 -4.41 -4.88
N LYS A 28 23.32 -3.09 -4.83
CA LYS A 28 24.56 -2.49 -4.30
C LYS A 28 24.58 -2.34 -2.78
N LYS A 29 23.42 -2.15 -2.12
CA LYS A 29 23.37 -1.67 -0.73
C LYS A 29 22.52 -2.52 0.23
N ASN A 30 21.89 -3.59 -0.21
CA ASN A 30 20.97 -4.39 0.60
C ASN A 30 19.95 -3.49 1.35
N LEU A 31 19.14 -2.77 0.58
CA LEU A 31 18.22 -1.74 1.10
C LEU A 31 17.23 -2.32 2.10
N LYS A 32 17.11 -1.63 3.23
CA LYS A 32 16.20 -1.96 4.32
C LYS A 32 14.84 -1.31 4.08
N ILE A 33 13.91 -2.09 3.52
CA ILE A 33 12.56 -1.63 3.15
C ILE A 33 11.54 -2.12 4.16
N ALA A 34 10.79 -1.20 4.75
CA ALA A 34 9.79 -1.52 5.76
C ALA A 34 8.40 -1.74 5.15
N THR A 35 7.80 -2.88 5.47
CA THR A 35 6.37 -3.17 5.21
C THR A 35 5.88 -4.29 6.10
N SER A 36 4.60 -4.24 6.53
CA SER A 36 3.97 -5.31 7.31
C SER A 36 3.05 -6.19 6.48
N GLY A 37 2.80 -5.81 5.22
CA GLY A 37 1.89 -6.58 4.36
C GLY A 37 2.62 -7.74 3.68
N PRO A 38 2.20 -9.00 3.89
CA PRO A 38 2.84 -10.14 3.23
C PRO A 38 2.77 -10.04 1.71
N ARG A 39 1.68 -9.55 1.15
CA ARG A 39 1.51 -9.29 -0.28
C ARG A 39 2.56 -8.30 -0.83
N ARG A 40 2.79 -7.17 -0.13
CA ARG A 40 3.80 -6.18 -0.54
C ARG A 40 5.21 -6.76 -0.44
N LYS A 41 5.47 -7.51 0.62
CA LYS A 41 6.75 -8.22 0.81
C LYS A 41 7.01 -9.19 -0.34
N SER A 42 6.03 -10.02 -0.70
CA SER A 42 6.19 -11.01 -1.78
C SER A 42 6.46 -10.35 -3.12
N GLN A 43 5.71 -9.29 -3.47
CA GLN A 43 5.93 -8.56 -4.72
C GLN A 43 7.30 -7.86 -4.76
N LEU A 44 7.73 -7.25 -3.66
CA LEU A 44 9.08 -6.66 -3.58
C LEU A 44 10.17 -7.71 -3.74
N LEU A 45 10.04 -8.85 -3.09
CA LEU A 45 11.01 -9.95 -3.20
C LEU A 45 10.99 -10.63 -4.57
N ALA A 46 9.85 -10.62 -5.27
CA ALA A 46 9.77 -11.07 -6.66
C ALA A 46 10.52 -10.12 -7.61
N ILE A 47 10.48 -8.81 -7.34
CA ILE A 47 11.26 -7.82 -8.08
C ILE A 47 12.75 -7.97 -7.76
N ASN A 48 13.11 -8.12 -6.49
CA ASN A 48 14.48 -8.30 -6.05
C ASN A 48 14.56 -9.10 -4.75
N SER A 49 15.02 -10.35 -4.85
CA SER A 49 15.17 -11.26 -3.71
C SER A 49 16.26 -10.84 -2.69
N LYS A 50 17.12 -9.86 -3.03
CA LYS A 50 18.17 -9.34 -2.14
C LYS A 50 17.72 -8.17 -1.27
N LEU A 51 16.47 -7.72 -1.36
CA LEU A 51 15.93 -6.70 -0.48
C LEU A 51 15.84 -7.19 0.97
N ASN A 52 16.27 -6.35 1.90
CA ASN A 52 16.07 -6.58 3.33
C ASN A 52 14.70 -6.04 3.75
N ILE A 53 13.68 -6.88 3.73
CA ILE A 53 12.31 -6.49 4.08
C ILE A 53 12.11 -6.64 5.58
N VAL A 54 11.86 -5.52 6.26
CA VAL A 54 11.63 -5.48 7.71
C VAL A 54 10.17 -5.17 8.03
N PRO A 55 9.60 -5.81 9.07
CA PRO A 55 8.24 -5.51 9.51
C PRO A 55 8.18 -4.13 10.18
N ILE A 56 7.03 -3.45 10.05
CA ILE A 56 6.79 -2.17 10.70
C ILE A 56 5.36 -2.09 11.21
N ARG A 57 5.16 -1.63 12.44
CA ARG A 57 3.85 -1.48 13.08
C ARG A 57 3.61 -0.04 13.50
N GLY A 58 2.35 0.30 13.70
CA GLY A 58 1.87 1.63 14.07
C GLY A 58 0.95 2.21 13.00
N ASN A 59 0.36 3.36 13.30
CA ASN A 59 -0.37 4.15 12.31
C ASN A 59 0.60 4.76 11.27
N ILE A 60 0.08 5.43 10.25
CA ILE A 60 0.89 5.99 9.16
C ILE A 60 1.96 6.95 9.70
N GLN A 61 1.57 7.90 10.57
CA GLN A 61 2.52 8.88 11.13
C GLN A 61 3.63 8.19 11.94
N THR A 62 3.28 7.22 12.77
CA THR A 62 4.26 6.43 13.54
C THR A 62 5.25 5.72 12.63
N ARG A 63 4.76 5.11 11.54
CA ARG A 63 5.64 4.40 10.58
C ARG A 63 6.57 5.36 9.85
N ILE A 64 6.10 6.55 9.54
CA ILE A 64 6.91 7.59 8.90
C ILE A 64 8.04 8.04 9.83
N ASN A 65 7.72 8.32 11.10
CA ASN A 65 8.71 8.73 12.08
C ASN A 65 9.80 7.65 12.30
N LYS A 66 9.45 6.38 12.13
CA LYS A 66 10.40 5.26 12.23
C LYS A 66 11.40 5.19 11.07
N ILE A 67 11.17 5.87 9.96
CA ILE A 67 12.12 5.86 8.84
C ILE A 67 13.50 6.36 9.29
N GLU A 68 13.53 7.48 9.99
CA GLU A 68 14.79 8.03 10.54
C GLU A 68 15.24 7.26 11.78
N ALA A 69 14.32 6.98 12.73
CA ALA A 69 14.64 6.34 14.00
C ALA A 69 15.23 4.94 13.85
N GLU A 70 14.78 4.16 12.87
CA GLU A 70 15.22 2.79 12.64
C GLU A 70 16.18 2.65 11.45
N ASN A 71 16.66 3.78 10.90
CA ASN A 71 17.53 3.82 9.71
C ASN A 71 16.98 2.98 8.55
N LEU A 72 15.72 3.21 8.20
CA LEU A 72 15.10 2.55 7.05
C LEU A 72 15.46 3.30 5.77
N ASP A 73 15.76 2.55 4.72
CA ASP A 73 15.96 3.13 3.39
C ASP A 73 14.61 3.43 2.74
N GLY A 74 13.53 2.74 3.17
CA GLY A 74 12.21 3.01 2.67
C GLY A 74 11.04 2.39 3.41
N LEU A 75 9.86 2.93 3.14
CA LEU A 75 8.59 2.51 3.70
C LEU A 75 7.53 2.35 2.62
N ILE A 76 6.89 1.19 2.54
CA ILE A 76 5.76 0.96 1.63
C ILE A 76 4.45 1.12 2.37
N VAL A 77 3.62 2.06 1.88
CA VAL A 77 2.29 2.35 2.42
C VAL A 77 1.26 2.45 1.29
N ALA A 78 -0.03 2.38 1.63
CA ALA A 78 -1.09 2.62 0.67
C ALA A 78 -1.20 4.13 0.38
N LYS A 79 -1.20 4.51 -0.91
CA LYS A 79 -1.38 5.91 -1.33
C LYS A 79 -2.71 6.49 -0.82
N ALA A 80 -3.79 5.69 -0.83
CA ALA A 80 -5.08 6.10 -0.30
C ALA A 80 -5.02 6.56 1.17
N ALA A 81 -4.17 5.95 2.00
CA ALA A 81 -4.01 6.36 3.38
C ALA A 81 -3.27 7.71 3.51
N LEU A 82 -2.29 7.96 2.65
CA LEU A 82 -1.60 9.25 2.60
C LEU A 82 -2.54 10.36 2.13
N ASN A 83 -3.33 10.09 1.08
CA ASN A 83 -4.30 11.05 0.55
C ASN A 83 -5.34 11.45 1.61
N ARG A 84 -5.90 10.48 2.36
CA ARG A 84 -6.86 10.76 3.43
C ARG A 84 -6.30 11.60 4.57
N LEU A 85 -5.02 11.46 4.85
CA LEU A 85 -4.32 12.20 5.90
C LEU A 85 -3.68 13.48 5.38
N GLU A 86 -3.89 13.81 4.11
CA GLU A 86 -3.31 14.97 3.43
C GLU A 86 -1.77 15.03 3.55
N ILE A 87 -1.15 13.85 3.65
CA ILE A 87 0.29 13.73 3.84
C ILE A 87 0.97 13.80 2.48
N VAL A 88 1.74 14.85 2.26
CA VAL A 88 2.57 15.05 1.06
C VAL A 88 4.05 14.95 1.42
N TYR A 89 4.77 14.12 0.67
CA TYR A 89 6.22 13.99 0.81
C TYR A 89 6.92 14.31 -0.50
N PRO A 90 7.99 15.11 -0.48
CA PRO A 90 8.71 15.51 -1.70
C PRO A 90 9.39 14.33 -2.41
N ASN A 91 9.62 13.22 -1.71
CA ASN A 91 10.33 12.05 -2.22
C ASN A 91 9.45 10.80 -2.15
N MET A 92 8.21 10.90 -2.63
CA MET A 92 7.27 9.80 -2.69
C MET A 92 7.20 9.27 -4.13
N TYR A 93 7.31 7.96 -4.26
CA TYR A 93 7.02 7.25 -5.51
C TYR A 93 5.69 6.51 -5.40
N THR A 94 4.87 6.57 -6.44
CA THR A 94 3.64 5.78 -6.54
C THR A 94 3.86 4.66 -7.54
N PHE A 95 3.83 3.42 -7.07
CA PHE A 95 3.85 2.26 -7.97
C PHE A 95 2.59 2.25 -8.84
N SER A 96 2.75 1.93 -10.11
CA SER A 96 1.64 1.55 -10.97
C SER A 96 1.12 0.16 -10.60
N GLU A 97 -0.08 -0.17 -11.04
CA GLU A 97 -0.70 -1.49 -10.83
C GLU A 97 0.14 -2.62 -11.43
N ASN A 98 0.78 -2.37 -12.57
CA ASN A 98 1.70 -3.34 -13.20
C ASN A 98 2.98 -3.59 -12.39
N GLN A 99 3.37 -2.65 -11.52
CA GLN A 99 4.55 -2.78 -10.67
C GLN A 99 4.23 -3.39 -9.30
N MET A 100 3.06 -3.03 -8.75
CA MET A 100 2.62 -3.55 -7.45
C MET A 100 1.10 -3.54 -7.37
N LEU A 101 0.49 -4.71 -7.53
CA LEU A 101 -0.95 -4.87 -7.38
C LEU A 101 -1.40 -4.56 -5.95
N PRO A 102 -2.47 -3.77 -5.78
CA PRO A 102 -3.03 -3.46 -4.47
C PRO A 102 -3.69 -4.68 -3.81
N ALA A 103 -4.11 -4.56 -2.57
CA ALA A 103 -5.00 -5.54 -1.94
C ALA A 103 -6.42 -5.37 -2.50
N ALA A 104 -7.19 -6.42 -2.51
CA ALA A 104 -8.61 -6.33 -2.81
C ALA A 104 -9.28 -5.23 -1.98
N ALA A 105 -10.09 -4.40 -2.62
CA ALA A 105 -10.76 -3.24 -2.07
C ALA A 105 -9.82 -2.17 -1.47
N GLN A 106 -8.54 -2.11 -1.88
CA GLN A 106 -7.59 -1.12 -1.39
C GLN A 106 -8.00 0.29 -1.81
N GLY A 107 -8.31 1.13 -0.84
CA GLY A 107 -8.75 2.51 -1.07
C GLY A 107 -10.25 2.72 -0.96
N ALA A 108 -11.07 1.70 -1.13
CA ALA A 108 -12.50 1.78 -0.87
C ALA A 108 -12.78 1.97 0.63
N ILE A 109 -13.80 2.76 0.95
CA ILE A 109 -14.32 2.92 2.31
C ILE A 109 -15.57 2.05 2.42
N GLY A 110 -15.55 1.07 3.32
CA GLY A 110 -16.72 0.30 3.69
C GLY A 110 -17.41 0.90 4.89
N ILE A 111 -18.74 0.96 4.87
CA ILE A 111 -19.57 1.34 6.01
C ILE A 111 -20.35 0.08 6.42
N GLU A 112 -20.23 -0.30 7.67
CA GLU A 112 -20.93 -1.45 8.23
C GLU A 112 -22.05 -0.95 9.15
N VAL A 113 -23.23 -1.56 9.00
CA VAL A 113 -24.39 -1.30 9.85
C VAL A 113 -25.00 -2.61 10.31
N ASN A 114 -25.76 -2.58 11.39
CA ASN A 114 -26.52 -3.73 11.82
C ASN A 114 -27.54 -4.12 10.73
N SER A 115 -27.73 -5.40 10.48
CA SER A 115 -28.68 -5.89 9.49
C SER A 115 -30.12 -5.43 9.74
N THR A 116 -30.48 -5.17 11.00
CA THR A 116 -31.79 -4.61 11.38
C THR A 116 -32.00 -3.18 10.90
N GLU A 117 -30.92 -2.44 10.62
CA GLU A 117 -30.95 -1.04 10.17
C GLU A 117 -30.96 -0.88 8.64
N LEU A 118 -30.88 -1.99 7.87
CA LEU A 118 -30.81 -1.93 6.41
C LEU A 118 -32.05 -1.28 5.77
N GLU A 119 -33.22 -1.44 6.39
CA GLU A 119 -34.49 -0.86 5.92
C GLU A 119 -34.88 0.40 6.70
N SER A 120 -34.05 0.89 7.59
CA SER A 120 -34.22 2.16 8.32
C SER A 120 -33.80 3.37 7.48
N ASP A 121 -34.02 4.57 8.01
CA ASP A 121 -33.56 5.82 7.39
C ASP A 121 -32.03 5.81 7.20
N ILE A 122 -31.27 5.20 8.10
CA ILE A 122 -29.81 5.04 7.98
C ILE A 122 -29.49 4.17 6.77
N GLY A 123 -30.15 3.01 6.63
CA GLY A 123 -29.96 2.13 5.47
C GLY A 123 -30.27 2.82 4.15
N ASN A 124 -31.34 3.61 4.12
CA ASN A 124 -31.72 4.39 2.94
C ASN A 124 -30.68 5.47 2.59
N LEU A 125 -30.15 6.19 3.57
CA LEU A 125 -29.05 7.15 3.38
C LEU A 125 -27.81 6.46 2.83
N LEU A 126 -27.44 5.28 3.35
CA LEU A 126 -26.30 4.52 2.86
C LEU A 126 -26.45 4.07 1.40
N LYS A 127 -27.67 3.71 0.99
CA LYS A 127 -27.96 3.39 -0.43
C LYS A 127 -27.68 4.60 -1.34
N LEU A 128 -27.94 5.83 -0.87
CA LEU A 128 -27.73 7.07 -1.65
C LEU A 128 -26.23 7.43 -1.83
N ILE A 129 -25.39 7.10 -0.86
CA ILE A 129 -23.96 7.41 -0.91
C ILE A 129 -23.12 6.25 -1.47
N ASN A 130 -23.75 5.11 -1.76
CA ASN A 130 -23.05 3.96 -2.31
C ASN A 130 -22.62 4.23 -3.77
N ASP A 131 -21.31 4.16 -4.02
CA ASP A 131 -20.78 4.20 -5.37
C ASP A 131 -20.85 2.80 -6.00
N GLN A 132 -21.76 2.64 -6.96
CA GLN A 132 -22.05 1.35 -7.58
C GLN A 132 -20.84 0.78 -8.35
N SER A 133 -20.03 1.62 -8.97
CA SER A 133 -18.86 1.18 -9.73
C SER A 133 -17.78 0.64 -8.81
N THR A 134 -17.50 1.35 -7.70
CA THR A 134 -16.58 0.90 -6.65
C THR A 134 -17.08 -0.38 -5.98
N TYR A 135 -18.39 -0.48 -5.71
CA TYR A 135 -18.99 -1.68 -5.14
C TYR A 135 -18.75 -2.91 -6.04
N GLN A 136 -19.07 -2.81 -7.32
CA GLN A 136 -18.89 -3.91 -8.28
C GLN A 136 -17.42 -4.31 -8.42
N ALA A 137 -16.53 -3.35 -8.56
CA ALA A 137 -15.09 -3.61 -8.66
C ALA A 137 -14.57 -4.35 -7.43
N THR A 138 -14.85 -3.84 -6.23
CA THR A 138 -14.40 -4.45 -4.98
C THR A 138 -15.02 -5.82 -4.71
N GLU A 139 -16.26 -6.05 -5.19
CA GLU A 139 -16.91 -7.37 -5.11
C GLU A 139 -16.16 -8.39 -5.97
N ILE A 140 -15.79 -8.02 -7.20
CA ILE A 140 -15.03 -8.89 -8.10
C ILE A 140 -13.66 -9.21 -7.50
N GLU A 141 -12.92 -8.20 -7.05
CA GLU A 141 -11.62 -8.38 -6.41
C GLU A 141 -11.69 -9.32 -5.21
N ARG A 142 -12.70 -9.18 -4.35
CA ARG A 142 -12.92 -10.07 -3.20
C ARG A 142 -13.27 -11.49 -3.61
N LYS A 143 -14.07 -11.68 -4.68
CA LYS A 143 -14.38 -13.01 -5.23
C LYS A 143 -13.12 -13.71 -5.72
N VAL A 144 -12.20 -13.00 -6.37
CA VAL A 144 -10.89 -13.56 -6.79
C VAL A 144 -10.10 -14.03 -5.57
N VAL A 145 -9.99 -13.20 -4.53
CA VAL A 145 -9.28 -13.60 -3.30
C VAL A 145 -9.93 -14.79 -2.62
N ALA A 146 -11.27 -14.82 -2.55
CA ALA A 146 -12.02 -15.91 -1.94
C ALA A 146 -11.87 -17.22 -2.72
N SER A 147 -11.87 -17.18 -4.06
CA SER A 147 -11.68 -18.37 -4.90
C SER A 147 -10.30 -19.02 -4.75
N LEU A 148 -9.33 -18.23 -4.28
CA LEU A 148 -7.98 -18.69 -3.95
C LEU A 148 -7.80 -19.03 -2.46
N GLU A 149 -8.90 -19.13 -1.70
CA GLU A 149 -8.90 -19.36 -0.25
C GLU A 149 -8.03 -18.35 0.53
N GLY A 150 -7.92 -17.13 -0.02
CA GLY A 150 -7.08 -16.08 0.52
C GLY A 150 -7.71 -15.37 1.71
N ASN A 151 -6.85 -14.78 2.54
CA ASN A 151 -7.24 -13.94 3.67
C ASN A 151 -6.26 -12.73 3.78
N CYS A 152 -6.40 -11.92 4.82
CA CYS A 152 -5.55 -10.74 5.01
C CYS A 152 -4.05 -11.06 5.25
N LEU A 153 -3.71 -12.32 5.53
CA LEU A 153 -2.32 -12.78 5.69
C LEU A 153 -1.77 -13.45 4.42
N SER A 154 -2.64 -13.70 3.44
CA SER A 154 -2.23 -14.30 2.17
C SER A 154 -1.55 -13.27 1.26
N PRO A 155 -0.52 -13.64 0.51
CA PRO A 155 0.18 -12.75 -0.41
C PRO A 155 -0.57 -12.59 -1.75
N ILE A 156 -1.89 -12.53 -1.72
CA ILE A 156 -2.77 -12.44 -2.89
C ILE A 156 -3.10 -10.98 -3.18
N SER A 157 -3.12 -10.61 -4.46
CA SER A 157 -3.53 -9.32 -5.00
C SER A 157 -4.63 -9.53 -6.04
N ALA A 158 -5.55 -8.59 -6.13
CA ALA A 158 -6.60 -8.55 -7.15
C ALA A 158 -6.94 -7.11 -7.50
#